data_70dc377fb0e13d603b10b6cbb80d84fe
#
_entry.id   70dc377fb0e13d603b10b6cbb80d84fe
#
_cell.length_a   1.000
_cell.length_b   1.000
_cell.length_c   1.000
_cell.angle_alpha   90.00
_cell.angle_beta   90.00
_cell.angle_gamma   90.00
#
_symmetry.space_group_name_H-M   'P 1'
#
loop_
_entity.id
_entity.type
_entity.pdbx_description
1 polymer ?
#
loop_
_entity_poly.entity_id
_entity_poly.type
_entity_poly.pdbx_seq_one_letter_code
_entity_poly.pdbx_strand_id
1 'polypeptide(L)'
;MTTQRYFSLGRFAMRDALRYAEVKPGDGVLLPSFICRDLLSAVAELGAKTHFYDVDQALKPIHLDSTTKPKAIVAVNYFGFAQDLKIFREFAAKTGAIIIEDNAHGYLSRDDENQLLGHRERFGVTSFRKTLHVENGAILTTALNESEIDNQLPYIDAQSSSRNKLLYLLSSFESRTNVPAIAVFRFFSRLFRLVTTGSKLPKSDKFAETKIPGIPNPIRQGVEFLQHLDESAEIARR
;
A
#
# COMPACT_ATOMS: atom_id res chain seq x y z
N MET A 1 19.90 7.77 -5.29
CA MET A 1 19.38 6.44 -5.68
C MET A 1 18.32 6.03 -4.67
N THR A 2 17.24 5.38 -5.09
CA THR A 2 16.25 4.81 -4.18
C THR A 2 16.41 3.31 -4.16
N THR A 3 16.37 2.73 -2.96
CA THR A 3 16.43 1.28 -2.77
C THR A 3 15.01 0.74 -2.60
N GLN A 4 14.75 -0.45 -3.13
CA GLN A 4 13.44 -1.09 -3.06
C GLN A 4 13.53 -2.46 -2.40
N ARG A 5 12.54 -2.78 -1.54
CA ARG A 5 12.34 -4.12 -0.99
C ARG A 5 10.91 -4.58 -1.25
N TYR A 6 10.78 -5.84 -1.63
CA TYR A 6 9.50 -6.46 -1.98
C TYR A 6 8.95 -7.27 -0.81
N PHE A 7 7.63 -7.21 -0.65
CA PHE A 7 6.87 -7.89 0.40
C PHE A 7 5.60 -8.52 -0.17
N SER A 8 5.04 -9.48 0.55
CA SER A 8 3.75 -10.06 0.20
C SER A 8 2.60 -9.06 0.36
N LEU A 9 2.62 -8.21 1.39
CA LEU A 9 1.56 -7.26 1.72
C LEU A 9 2.13 -5.88 2.08
N GLY A 10 1.38 -4.80 1.77
CA GLY A 10 1.73 -3.43 2.15
C GLY A 10 1.93 -3.22 3.64
N ARG A 11 1.25 -4.01 4.49
CA ARG A 11 1.41 -3.96 5.95
C ARG A 11 2.81 -4.36 6.41
N PHE A 12 3.43 -5.35 5.77
CA PHE A 12 4.82 -5.70 6.05
C PHE A 12 5.79 -4.61 5.56
N ALA A 13 5.53 -4.02 4.39
CA ALA A 13 6.31 -2.88 3.89
C ALA A 13 6.19 -1.68 4.84
N MET A 14 4.98 -1.38 5.34
CA MET A 14 4.74 -0.30 6.31
C MET A 14 5.44 -0.58 7.65
N ARG A 15 5.35 -1.81 8.18
CA ARG A 15 6.06 -2.19 9.41
C ARG A 15 7.57 -1.98 9.26
N ASP A 16 8.15 -2.39 8.13
CA ASP A 16 9.59 -2.23 7.90
C ASP A 16 9.96 -0.75 7.66
N ALA A 17 9.10 0.06 7.00
CA ALA A 17 9.27 1.51 6.91
C ALA A 17 9.33 2.17 8.29
N LEU A 18 8.38 1.82 9.19
CA LEU A 18 8.37 2.29 10.58
C LEU A 18 9.62 1.84 11.36
N ARG A 19 10.06 0.59 11.16
CA ARG A 19 11.28 0.07 11.79
C ARG A 19 12.53 0.84 11.34
N TYR A 20 12.67 1.12 10.04
CA TYR A 20 13.78 1.94 9.52
C TYR A 20 13.65 3.43 9.89
N ALA A 21 12.44 3.91 10.19
CA ALA A 21 12.21 5.20 10.82
C ALA A 21 12.52 5.18 12.34
N GLU A 22 13.10 4.06 12.83
CA GLU A 22 13.51 3.85 14.23
C GLU A 22 12.34 3.94 15.23
N VAL A 23 11.15 3.57 14.81
CA VAL A 23 10.00 3.46 15.72
C VAL A 23 10.22 2.29 16.69
N LYS A 24 10.12 2.57 17.98
CA LYS A 24 10.33 1.63 19.09
C LYS A 24 9.05 1.41 19.89
N PRO A 25 8.98 0.35 20.71
CA PRO A 25 7.87 0.14 21.62
C PRO A 25 7.59 1.39 22.46
N GLY A 26 6.32 1.82 22.49
CA GLY A 26 5.87 3.00 23.21
C GLY A 26 5.90 4.31 22.41
N ASP A 27 6.63 4.39 21.29
CA ASP A 27 6.62 5.56 20.41
C ASP A 27 5.24 5.79 19.79
N GLY A 28 4.92 7.05 19.47
CA GLY A 28 3.72 7.43 18.78
C GLY A 28 3.89 7.34 17.25
N VAL A 29 2.90 6.80 16.57
CA VAL A 29 2.76 6.85 15.10
C VAL A 29 1.43 7.52 14.78
N LEU A 30 1.47 8.61 14.01
CA LEU A 30 0.30 9.40 13.66
C LEU A 30 -0.25 8.94 12.30
N LEU A 31 -1.47 8.41 12.31
CA LEU A 31 -2.21 7.90 11.14
C LEU A 31 -3.44 8.77 10.86
N PRO A 32 -3.95 8.85 9.62
CA PRO A 32 -5.26 9.46 9.41
C PRO A 32 -6.37 8.61 10.02
N SER A 33 -7.44 9.23 10.53
CA SER A 33 -8.61 8.53 11.07
C SER A 33 -9.35 7.74 9.97
N PHE A 34 -9.32 8.20 8.73
CA PHE A 34 -9.84 7.50 7.57
C PHE A 34 -8.76 6.59 6.97
N ILE A 35 -8.56 5.42 7.57
CA ILE A 35 -7.57 4.44 7.14
C ILE A 35 -8.12 3.01 7.22
N CYS A 36 -7.58 2.11 6.40
CA CYS A 36 -7.87 0.69 6.55
C CYS A 36 -7.36 0.20 7.92
N ARG A 37 -8.27 -0.32 8.77
CA ARG A 37 -7.93 -0.85 10.10
C ARG A 37 -6.78 -1.86 10.09
N ASP A 38 -6.63 -2.58 9.00
CA ASP A 38 -5.54 -3.55 8.82
C ASP A 38 -4.15 -2.92 8.92
N LEU A 39 -3.99 -1.61 8.66
CA LEU A 39 -2.71 -0.91 8.75
C LEU A 39 -2.24 -0.78 10.21
N LEU A 40 -3.16 -0.75 11.16
CA LEU A 40 -2.86 -0.68 12.60
C LEU A 40 -1.96 -1.82 13.05
N SER A 41 -2.08 -3.00 12.41
CA SER A 41 -1.23 -4.14 12.73
C SER A 41 0.27 -3.88 12.50
N ALA A 42 0.63 -3.03 11.53
CA ALA A 42 2.02 -2.67 11.29
C ALA A 42 2.62 -1.86 12.44
N VAL A 43 1.81 -1.01 13.08
CA VAL A 43 2.19 -0.23 14.27
C VAL A 43 2.21 -1.13 15.52
N ALA A 44 1.17 -1.95 15.67
CA ALA A 44 1.01 -2.84 16.83
C ALA A 44 2.14 -3.87 16.94
N GLU A 45 2.61 -4.45 15.83
CA GLU A 45 3.72 -5.41 15.82
C GLU A 45 5.06 -4.81 16.31
N LEU A 46 5.20 -3.48 16.24
CA LEU A 46 6.36 -2.78 16.80
C LEU A 46 6.17 -2.36 18.26
N GLY A 47 5.01 -2.66 18.86
CA GLY A 47 4.66 -2.19 20.20
C GLY A 47 4.49 -0.68 20.29
N ALA A 48 4.32 0.01 19.17
CA ALA A 48 4.12 1.44 19.09
C ALA A 48 2.64 1.82 19.34
N LYS A 49 2.41 3.08 19.66
CA LYS A 49 1.08 3.63 19.93
C LYS A 49 0.54 4.33 18.69
N THR A 50 -0.67 3.99 18.30
CA THR A 50 -1.37 4.70 17.22
C THR A 50 -2.04 5.96 17.78
N HIS A 51 -1.79 7.10 17.11
CA HIS A 51 -2.53 8.34 17.24
C HIS A 51 -3.20 8.65 15.91
N PHE A 52 -4.28 9.43 15.94
CA PHE A 52 -5.01 9.76 14.73
C PHE A 52 -5.09 11.26 14.48
N TYR A 53 -5.04 11.65 13.21
CA TYR A 53 -5.43 12.96 12.73
C TYR A 53 -6.66 12.85 11.83
N ASP A 54 -7.50 13.87 11.82
CA ASP A 54 -8.70 13.88 11.01
C ASP A 54 -8.42 14.41 9.60
N VAL A 55 -9.23 13.95 8.66
CA VAL A 55 -9.23 14.41 7.28
C VAL A 55 -10.59 15.01 6.90
N ASP A 56 -10.58 15.99 6.01
CA ASP A 56 -11.79 16.60 5.46
C ASP A 56 -12.44 15.75 4.36
N GLN A 57 -13.49 16.28 3.72
CA GLN A 57 -14.19 15.61 2.62
C GLN A 57 -13.31 15.43 1.36
N ALA A 58 -12.27 16.24 1.20
CA ALA A 58 -11.26 16.10 0.16
C ALA A 58 -10.09 15.19 0.57
N LEU A 59 -10.21 14.52 1.75
CA LEU A 59 -9.20 13.61 2.31
C LEU A 59 -7.86 14.31 2.63
N LYS A 60 -7.91 15.63 2.87
CA LYS A 60 -6.76 16.41 3.32
C LYS A 60 -6.77 16.51 4.86
N PRO A 61 -5.59 16.57 5.52
CA PRO A 61 -5.53 16.77 6.96
C PRO A 61 -6.22 18.06 7.38
N ILE A 62 -7.12 17.99 8.38
CA ILE A 62 -7.79 19.17 8.93
C ILE A 62 -6.85 19.92 9.88
N HIS A 63 -6.22 19.17 10.80
CA HIS A 63 -5.30 19.71 11.78
C HIS A 63 -4.27 18.65 12.19
N LEU A 64 -3.00 19.04 12.26
CA LEU A 64 -1.92 18.21 12.78
C LEU A 64 -1.42 18.82 14.08
N ASP A 65 -1.78 18.20 15.22
CA ASP A 65 -1.38 18.67 16.54
C ASP A 65 0.10 18.38 16.82
N SER A 66 0.93 19.41 16.75
CA SER A 66 2.37 19.30 17.00
C SER A 66 2.75 19.01 18.46
N THR A 67 1.80 19.07 19.40
CA THR A 67 2.06 18.74 20.82
C THR A 67 2.24 17.24 21.02
N THR A 68 1.70 16.41 20.15
CA THR A 68 1.78 14.94 20.24
C THR A 68 3.18 14.37 19.99
N LYS A 69 4.04 15.10 19.29
CA LYS A 69 5.43 14.72 18.93
C LYS A 69 5.59 13.23 18.56
N PRO A 70 4.87 12.73 17.57
CA PRO A 70 4.98 11.33 17.16
C PRO A 70 6.36 11.06 16.55
N LYS A 71 6.83 9.81 16.61
CA LYS A 71 8.08 9.40 15.95
C LYS A 71 7.92 9.34 14.42
N ALA A 72 6.73 8.97 13.94
CA ALA A 72 6.42 8.93 12.50
C ALA A 72 4.99 9.43 12.23
N ILE A 73 4.78 9.95 11.02
CA ILE A 73 3.48 10.32 10.49
C ILE A 73 3.29 9.71 9.11
N VAL A 74 2.11 9.15 8.85
CA VAL A 74 1.78 8.53 7.56
C VAL A 74 0.91 9.49 6.73
N ALA A 75 1.40 9.87 5.56
CA ALA A 75 0.70 10.64 4.55
C ALA A 75 0.13 9.70 3.49
N VAL A 76 -1.20 9.65 3.33
CA VAL A 76 -1.88 8.68 2.45
C VAL A 76 -2.27 9.31 1.14
N ASN A 77 -1.83 8.73 0.02
CA ASN A 77 -2.29 9.04 -1.33
C ASN A 77 -3.59 8.26 -1.60
N TYR A 78 -4.71 8.80 -1.16
CA TYR A 78 -5.99 8.14 -1.28
C TYR A 78 -6.37 7.88 -2.74
N PHE A 79 -6.72 6.64 -3.05
CA PHE A 79 -7.13 6.19 -4.39
C PHE A 79 -6.11 6.45 -5.51
N GLY A 80 -4.84 6.73 -5.13
CA GLY A 80 -3.78 7.06 -6.09
C GLY A 80 -3.70 8.53 -6.47
N PHE A 81 -4.46 9.41 -5.79
CA PHE A 81 -4.32 10.87 -5.93
C PHE A 81 -3.25 11.39 -4.97
N ALA A 82 -2.43 12.32 -5.47
CA ALA A 82 -1.33 12.88 -4.71
C ALA A 82 -1.83 13.67 -3.49
N GLN A 83 -1.35 13.29 -2.30
CA GLN A 83 -1.51 14.11 -1.11
C GLN A 83 -0.54 15.30 -1.16
N ASP A 84 -0.99 16.47 -0.69
CA ASP A 84 -0.11 17.61 -0.48
C ASP A 84 0.81 17.34 0.70
N LEU A 85 2.10 17.12 0.42
CA LEU A 85 3.09 16.82 1.45
C LEU A 85 3.61 18.05 2.20
N LYS A 86 3.27 19.27 1.76
CA LYS A 86 3.75 20.50 2.42
C LYS A 86 3.33 20.57 3.88
N ILE A 87 2.07 20.29 4.19
CA ILE A 87 1.56 20.30 5.56
C ILE A 87 2.25 19.26 6.45
N PHE A 88 2.57 18.08 5.89
CA PHE A 88 3.29 17.02 6.59
C PHE A 88 4.75 17.41 6.85
N ARG A 89 5.41 18.03 5.88
CA ARG A 89 6.79 18.53 6.01
C ARG A 89 6.90 19.64 7.05
N GLU A 90 5.94 20.56 7.07
CA GLU A 90 5.87 21.61 8.09
C GLU A 90 5.65 21.03 9.50
N PHE A 91 4.81 20.01 9.61
CA PHE A 91 4.59 19.27 10.86
C PHE A 91 5.86 18.52 11.29
N ALA A 92 6.49 17.79 10.39
CA ALA A 92 7.74 17.06 10.63
C ALA A 92 8.88 17.99 11.05
N ALA A 93 9.01 19.18 10.45
CA ALA A 93 10.01 20.18 10.84
C ALA A 93 9.81 20.67 12.28
N LYS A 94 8.57 20.75 12.78
CA LYS A 94 8.26 21.18 14.16
C LYS A 94 8.42 20.08 15.20
N THR A 95 8.15 18.82 14.81
CA THR A 95 8.04 17.70 15.77
C THR A 95 9.22 16.73 15.70
N GLY A 96 9.98 16.72 14.61
CA GLY A 96 10.99 15.71 14.31
C GLY A 96 10.41 14.40 13.78
N ALA A 97 9.11 14.34 13.49
CA ALA A 97 8.47 13.14 12.96
C ALA A 97 9.01 12.77 11.57
N ILE A 98 9.17 11.47 11.33
CA ILE A 98 9.54 10.96 10.01
C ILE A 98 8.27 10.74 9.18
N ILE A 99 8.24 11.28 7.97
CA ILE A 99 7.11 11.10 7.05
C ILE A 99 7.27 9.76 6.32
N ILE A 100 6.18 8.97 6.31
CA ILE A 100 6.05 7.77 5.47
C ILE A 100 4.93 8.02 4.48
N GLU A 101 5.23 7.94 3.20
CA GLU A 101 4.26 8.13 2.13
C GLU A 101 3.56 6.81 1.82
N ASP A 102 2.27 6.68 2.16
CA ASP A 102 1.45 5.51 1.82
C ASP A 102 0.78 5.70 0.46
N ASN A 103 1.32 5.03 -0.54
CA ASN A 103 0.78 4.97 -1.90
C ASN A 103 0.18 3.58 -2.22
N ALA A 104 -0.44 2.94 -1.25
CA ALA A 104 -0.98 1.58 -1.43
C ALA A 104 -2.03 1.45 -2.55
N HIS A 105 -2.63 2.55 -3.02
CA HIS A 105 -3.66 2.55 -4.06
C HIS A 105 -3.16 3.07 -5.42
N GLY A 106 -1.96 3.65 -5.49
CA GLY A 106 -1.49 4.45 -6.63
C GLY A 106 -0.22 3.90 -7.29
N TYR A 107 -0.09 2.59 -7.52
CA TYR A 107 1.05 2.08 -8.28
C TYR A 107 1.13 2.78 -9.65
N LEU A 108 2.28 3.36 -9.99
CA LEU A 108 2.55 4.20 -11.16
C LEU A 108 1.83 5.56 -11.20
N SER A 109 1.07 5.94 -10.17
CA SER A 109 0.49 7.28 -10.11
C SER A 109 1.56 8.34 -9.84
N ARG A 110 1.33 9.54 -10.39
CA ARG A 110 2.25 10.68 -10.27
C ARG A 110 1.50 11.90 -9.76
N ASP A 111 2.23 12.84 -9.18
CA ASP A 111 1.70 14.16 -8.85
C ASP A 111 1.74 15.12 -10.06
N ASP A 112 1.31 16.35 -9.83
CA ASP A 112 1.26 17.40 -10.88
C ASP A 112 2.67 17.81 -11.37
N GLU A 113 3.73 17.55 -10.59
CA GLU A 113 5.13 17.75 -10.96
C GLU A 113 5.74 16.51 -11.63
N ASN A 114 4.90 15.53 -11.98
CA ASN A 114 5.31 14.26 -12.59
C ASN A 114 6.21 13.37 -11.69
N GLN A 115 6.22 13.62 -10.36
CA GLN A 115 6.94 12.78 -9.43
C GLN A 115 6.12 11.52 -9.10
N LEU A 116 6.78 10.37 -9.07
CA LEU A 116 6.14 9.10 -8.77
C LEU A 116 5.70 9.06 -7.29
N LEU A 117 4.43 8.79 -7.04
CA LEU A 117 3.89 8.68 -5.68
C LEU A 117 4.51 7.48 -4.95
N GLY A 118 4.79 7.66 -3.67
CA GLY A 118 5.55 6.69 -2.86
C GLY A 118 7.07 6.83 -3.00
N HIS A 119 7.55 7.87 -3.69
CA HIS A 119 8.97 8.19 -3.88
C HIS A 119 9.34 9.62 -3.48
N ARG A 120 8.37 10.38 -2.94
CA ARG A 120 8.53 11.81 -2.65
C ARG A 120 9.08 12.08 -1.26
N GLU A 121 9.16 11.04 -0.41
CA GLU A 121 9.69 11.09 0.96
C GLU A 121 10.75 10.01 1.18
N ARG A 122 11.42 10.06 2.35
CA ARG A 122 12.47 9.08 2.70
C ARG A 122 11.97 7.64 2.68
N PHE A 123 10.70 7.41 2.99
CA PHE A 123 10.05 6.11 2.98
C PHE A 123 8.73 6.18 2.24
N GLY A 124 8.53 5.26 1.33
CA GLY A 124 7.27 5.10 0.63
C GLY A 124 6.81 3.64 0.58
N VAL A 125 5.51 3.43 0.69
CA VAL A 125 4.91 2.10 0.64
C VAL A 125 3.91 2.06 -0.51
N THR A 126 4.10 1.11 -1.43
CA THR A 126 3.20 0.91 -2.57
C THR A 126 2.70 -0.52 -2.60
N SER A 127 1.41 -0.73 -2.85
CA SER A 127 0.83 -2.07 -2.98
C SER A 127 0.35 -2.33 -4.41
N PHE A 128 1.24 -2.86 -5.25
CA PHE A 128 0.93 -3.09 -6.66
C PHE A 128 -0.17 -4.15 -6.88
N ARG A 129 -0.40 -5.07 -5.94
CA ARG A 129 -1.51 -6.05 -6.01
C ARG A 129 -2.90 -5.41 -6.02
N LYS A 130 -3.05 -4.17 -5.55
CA LYS A 130 -4.33 -3.46 -5.57
C LYS A 130 -4.66 -2.91 -6.96
N THR A 131 -3.63 -2.68 -7.76
CA THR A 131 -3.71 -2.10 -9.10
C THR A 131 -3.54 -3.16 -10.19
N LEU A 132 -2.56 -4.05 -9.99
CA LEU A 132 -2.28 -5.15 -10.91
C LEU A 132 -3.03 -6.42 -10.48
N HIS A 133 -3.32 -7.31 -11.44
CA HIS A 133 -4.01 -8.57 -11.18
C HIS A 133 -3.07 -9.67 -10.69
N VAL A 134 -2.30 -9.35 -9.64
CA VAL A 134 -1.42 -10.29 -8.95
C VAL A 134 -1.96 -10.61 -7.56
N GLU A 135 -1.59 -11.75 -7.00
CA GLU A 135 -2.18 -12.24 -5.74
C GLU A 135 -1.70 -11.44 -4.54
N ASN A 136 -0.40 -11.18 -4.48
CA ASN A 136 0.27 -10.45 -3.43
C ASN A 136 1.31 -9.51 -4.04
N GLY A 137 1.68 -8.47 -3.29
CA GLY A 137 2.78 -7.64 -3.70
C GLY A 137 2.70 -6.22 -3.15
N ALA A 138 3.79 -5.84 -2.54
CA ALA A 138 4.05 -4.49 -2.07
C ALA A 138 5.53 -4.18 -2.16
N ILE A 139 5.84 -2.89 -2.22
CA ILE A 139 7.18 -2.34 -2.29
C ILE A 139 7.35 -1.36 -1.15
N LEU A 140 8.43 -1.47 -0.42
CA LEU A 140 9.01 -0.40 0.37
C LEU A 140 10.07 0.28 -0.49
N THR A 141 9.89 1.55 -0.75
CA THR A 141 10.88 2.42 -1.40
C THR A 141 11.53 3.30 -0.35
N THR A 142 12.84 3.42 -0.37
CA THR A 142 13.58 4.24 0.60
C THR A 142 14.79 4.92 -0.02
N ALA A 143 15.14 6.09 0.54
CA ALA A 143 16.37 6.79 0.23
C ALA A 143 17.60 6.24 0.99
N LEU A 144 17.43 5.24 1.85
CA LEU A 144 18.54 4.54 2.51
C LEU A 144 19.35 3.73 1.50
N ASN A 145 20.64 3.60 1.75
CA ASN A 145 21.51 2.76 0.94
C ASN A 145 21.27 1.27 1.24
N GLU A 146 21.69 0.38 0.34
CA GLU A 146 21.56 -1.07 0.51
C GLU A 146 22.26 -1.59 1.79
N SER A 147 23.33 -0.93 2.24
CA SER A 147 24.02 -1.28 3.48
C SER A 147 23.27 -0.88 4.76
N GLU A 148 22.27 0.00 4.67
CA GLU A 148 21.47 0.49 5.79
C GLU A 148 20.16 -0.26 5.95
N ILE A 149 19.83 -1.12 5.00
CA ILE A 149 18.61 -1.94 5.01
C ILE A 149 18.95 -3.43 4.99
N ASP A 150 18.04 -4.24 5.50
CA ASP A 150 18.19 -5.69 5.41
C ASP A 150 18.14 -6.17 3.96
N ASN A 151 18.78 -7.29 3.70
CA ASN A 151 18.70 -7.96 2.40
C ASN A 151 17.24 -8.26 2.02
N GLN A 152 17.01 -8.36 0.70
CA GLN A 152 15.73 -8.79 0.17
C GLN A 152 15.34 -10.17 0.76
N LEU A 153 14.11 -10.28 1.26
CA LEU A 153 13.59 -11.56 1.73
C LEU A 153 13.55 -12.60 0.60
N PRO A 154 13.83 -13.86 0.89
CA PRO A 154 13.75 -14.92 -0.12
C PRO A 154 12.34 -14.97 -0.73
N TYR A 155 12.30 -15.14 -2.06
CA TYR A 155 11.05 -15.28 -2.78
C TYR A 155 10.40 -16.65 -2.49
N ILE A 156 9.07 -16.66 -2.44
CA ILE A 156 8.29 -17.89 -2.39
C ILE A 156 7.70 -18.20 -3.76
N ASP A 157 7.76 -19.47 -4.13
CA ASP A 157 7.11 -19.98 -5.33
C ASP A 157 5.67 -20.39 -4.97
N ALA A 158 4.73 -19.46 -5.16
CA ALA A 158 3.31 -19.72 -5.02
C ALA A 158 2.65 -19.66 -6.40
N GLN A 159 1.82 -20.64 -6.71
CA GLN A 159 1.05 -20.60 -7.95
C GLN A 159 0.02 -19.47 -7.88
N SER A 160 0.02 -18.62 -8.90
CA SER A 160 -1.04 -17.61 -9.06
C SER A 160 -2.39 -18.32 -9.20
N SER A 161 -3.39 -17.81 -8.50
CA SER A 161 -4.73 -18.40 -8.58
C SER A 161 -5.26 -18.32 -10.02
N SER A 162 -5.99 -19.33 -10.45
CA SER A 162 -6.62 -19.38 -11.80
C SER A 162 -7.50 -18.14 -12.04
N ARG A 163 -8.08 -17.60 -10.98
CA ARG A 163 -8.86 -16.34 -11.03
C ARG A 163 -8.01 -15.15 -11.43
N ASN A 164 -6.82 -14.98 -10.87
CA ASN A 164 -5.95 -13.84 -11.18
C ASN A 164 -5.39 -13.96 -12.60
N LYS A 165 -5.06 -15.17 -13.05
CA LYS A 165 -4.69 -15.43 -14.46
C LYS A 165 -5.81 -15.03 -15.41
N LEU A 166 -7.05 -15.41 -15.09
CA LEU A 166 -8.22 -15.06 -15.88
C LEU A 166 -8.46 -13.54 -15.89
N LEU A 167 -8.39 -12.87 -14.74
CA LEU A 167 -8.54 -11.41 -14.66
C LEU A 167 -7.46 -10.67 -15.47
N TYR A 168 -6.24 -11.17 -15.47
CA TYR A 168 -5.17 -10.63 -16.32
C TYR A 168 -5.48 -10.77 -17.81
N LEU A 169 -5.92 -11.95 -18.25
CA LEU A 169 -6.33 -12.18 -19.65
C LEU A 169 -7.51 -11.30 -20.05
N LEU A 170 -8.51 -11.16 -19.17
CA LEU A 170 -9.67 -10.28 -19.40
C LEU A 170 -9.24 -8.80 -19.47
N SER A 171 -8.32 -8.36 -18.64
CA SER A 171 -7.77 -7.00 -18.66
C SER A 171 -7.02 -6.72 -19.97
N SER A 172 -6.21 -7.67 -20.44
CA SER A 172 -5.52 -7.57 -21.73
C SER A 172 -6.48 -7.56 -22.93
N PHE A 173 -7.58 -8.30 -22.84
CA PHE A 173 -8.65 -8.28 -23.84
C PHE A 173 -9.40 -6.93 -23.82
N GLU A 174 -9.75 -6.44 -22.64
CA GLU A 174 -10.44 -5.17 -22.45
C GLU A 174 -9.64 -3.99 -23.01
N SER A 175 -8.30 -3.96 -22.78
CA SER A 175 -7.42 -2.93 -23.34
C SER A 175 -7.33 -2.92 -24.87
N ARG A 176 -7.57 -4.07 -25.52
CA ARG A 176 -7.51 -4.20 -26.98
C ARG A 176 -8.85 -3.97 -27.68
N THR A 177 -9.96 -4.20 -26.98
CA THR A 177 -11.28 -4.25 -27.61
C THR A 177 -12.25 -3.19 -27.09
N ASN A 178 -11.92 -2.46 -26.02
CA ASN A 178 -12.79 -1.56 -25.26
C ASN A 178 -14.09 -2.24 -24.75
N VAL A 179 -14.14 -3.57 -24.71
CA VAL A 179 -15.28 -4.31 -24.14
C VAL A 179 -15.04 -4.50 -22.65
N PRO A 180 -15.97 -4.11 -21.75
CA PRO A 180 -15.78 -4.17 -20.30
C PRO A 180 -15.84 -5.60 -19.74
N ALA A 181 -14.92 -6.45 -20.20
CA ALA A 181 -14.89 -7.87 -19.91
C ALA A 181 -14.73 -8.19 -18.40
N ILE A 182 -13.95 -7.37 -17.69
CA ILE A 182 -13.78 -7.51 -16.23
C ILE A 182 -15.08 -7.18 -15.50
N ALA A 183 -15.79 -6.13 -15.90
CA ALA A 183 -17.06 -5.75 -15.30
C ALA A 183 -18.12 -6.86 -15.50
N VAL A 184 -18.19 -7.40 -16.71
CA VAL A 184 -19.08 -8.52 -17.05
C VAL A 184 -18.74 -9.76 -16.21
N PHE A 185 -17.47 -10.14 -16.15
CA PHE A 185 -17.00 -11.27 -15.32
C PHE A 185 -17.34 -11.07 -13.83
N ARG A 186 -17.11 -9.86 -13.29
CA ARG A 186 -17.45 -9.54 -11.90
C ARG A 186 -18.95 -9.60 -11.63
N PHE A 187 -19.77 -9.13 -12.58
CA PHE A 187 -21.22 -9.21 -12.48
C PHE A 187 -21.70 -10.67 -12.39
N PHE A 188 -21.28 -11.53 -13.32
CA PHE A 188 -21.64 -12.95 -13.29
C PHE A 188 -21.07 -13.68 -12.07
N SER A 189 -19.84 -13.38 -11.66
CA SER A 189 -19.26 -13.95 -10.45
C SER A 189 -20.01 -13.55 -9.19
N ARG A 190 -20.55 -12.32 -9.15
CA ARG A 190 -21.38 -11.83 -8.04
C ARG A 190 -22.76 -12.53 -8.03
N LEU A 191 -23.39 -12.65 -9.19
CA LEU A 191 -24.65 -13.35 -9.35
C LEU A 191 -24.53 -14.82 -8.94
N PHE A 192 -23.50 -15.52 -9.42
CA PHE A 192 -23.20 -16.89 -9.03
C PHE A 192 -23.03 -17.05 -7.52
N ARG A 193 -22.31 -16.13 -6.89
CA ARG A 193 -22.10 -16.13 -5.44
C ARG A 193 -23.40 -15.91 -4.66
N LEU A 194 -24.29 -15.01 -5.12
CA LEU A 194 -25.59 -14.79 -4.51
C LEU A 194 -26.45 -16.06 -4.53
N VAL A 195 -26.38 -16.82 -5.63
CA VAL A 195 -27.14 -18.06 -5.80
C VAL A 195 -26.55 -19.20 -4.96
N THR A 196 -25.20 -19.31 -4.86
CA THR A 196 -24.53 -20.46 -4.25
C THR A 196 -24.25 -20.31 -2.75
N THR A 197 -23.92 -19.10 -2.29
CA THR A 197 -23.46 -18.89 -0.91
C THR A 197 -24.33 -17.92 -0.10
N GLY A 198 -25.33 -17.32 -0.72
CA GLY A 198 -26.14 -16.27 -0.10
C GLY A 198 -25.32 -15.00 0.21
N SER A 199 -25.98 -13.99 0.79
CA SER A 199 -25.40 -12.67 1.07
C SER A 199 -24.51 -12.59 2.32
N LYS A 200 -23.90 -13.70 2.76
CA LYS A 200 -23.03 -13.67 3.94
C LYS A 200 -21.77 -12.85 3.64
N LEU A 201 -21.68 -11.69 4.26
CA LEU A 201 -20.44 -10.92 4.29
C LEU A 201 -19.33 -11.74 4.98
N PRO A 202 -18.10 -11.69 4.48
CA PRO A 202 -16.97 -12.32 5.16
C PRO A 202 -16.88 -11.75 6.59
N LYS A 203 -16.69 -12.64 7.58
CA LYS A 203 -16.49 -12.21 8.97
C LYS A 203 -15.22 -11.37 9.02
N SER A 204 -15.28 -10.22 9.71
CA SER A 204 -14.10 -9.41 9.96
C SER A 204 -13.11 -10.22 10.82
N ASP A 205 -11.85 -10.17 10.43
CA ASP A 205 -10.78 -10.75 11.26
C ASP A 205 -10.64 -9.94 12.55
N LYS A 206 -10.79 -10.60 13.70
CA LYS A 206 -10.70 -9.98 15.03
C LYS A 206 -9.28 -9.49 15.34
N PHE A 207 -8.27 -10.06 14.70
CA PHE A 207 -6.86 -9.74 14.92
C PHE A 207 -6.27 -8.81 13.86
N ALA A 208 -7.09 -8.32 12.92
CA ALA A 208 -6.63 -7.51 11.81
C ALA A 208 -5.86 -6.23 12.22
N GLU A 209 -6.12 -5.72 13.42
CA GLU A 209 -5.49 -4.51 13.96
C GLU A 209 -4.19 -4.79 14.74
N THR A 210 -4.00 -6.02 15.21
CA THR A 210 -2.91 -6.35 16.13
C THR A 210 -1.85 -7.23 15.51
N LYS A 211 -2.18 -7.96 14.45
CA LYS A 211 -1.26 -8.90 13.80
C LYS A 211 -1.38 -8.88 12.28
N ILE A 212 -0.25 -8.87 11.60
CA ILE A 212 -0.20 -9.01 10.15
C ILE A 212 -0.34 -10.50 9.78
N PRO A 213 -1.37 -10.88 9.00
CA PRO A 213 -1.54 -12.28 8.60
C PRO A 213 -0.52 -12.71 7.55
N GLY A 214 -0.11 -13.98 7.63
CA GLY A 214 0.81 -14.58 6.67
C GLY A 214 2.28 -14.28 6.97
N ILE A 215 3.09 -14.34 5.93
CA ILE A 215 4.54 -14.13 6.00
C ILE A 215 4.96 -12.97 5.10
N PRO A 216 6.06 -12.26 5.43
CA PRO A 216 6.49 -11.07 4.69
C PRO A 216 7.06 -11.37 3.31
N ASN A 217 7.44 -12.62 3.04
CA ASN A 217 8.13 -13.02 1.83
C ASN A 217 7.35 -12.72 0.56
N PRO A 218 7.94 -12.06 -0.45
CA PRO A 218 7.26 -11.77 -1.70
C PRO A 218 7.10 -13.03 -2.56
N ILE A 219 6.02 -13.06 -3.34
CA ILE A 219 5.80 -14.13 -4.33
C ILE A 219 6.63 -13.81 -5.57
N ARG A 220 7.49 -14.75 -6.00
CA ARG A 220 8.38 -14.63 -7.16
C ARG A 220 7.64 -14.16 -8.40
N GLN A 221 6.56 -14.83 -8.77
CA GLN A 221 5.78 -14.52 -9.95
C GLN A 221 5.25 -13.07 -9.98
N GLY A 222 4.88 -12.50 -8.82
CA GLY A 222 4.43 -11.11 -8.74
C GLY A 222 5.54 -10.10 -9.02
N VAL A 223 6.75 -10.38 -8.54
CA VAL A 223 7.92 -9.51 -8.77
C VAL A 223 8.44 -9.64 -10.21
N GLU A 224 8.52 -10.85 -10.74
CA GLU A 224 8.88 -11.09 -12.16
C GLU A 224 7.88 -10.41 -13.10
N PHE A 225 6.58 -10.42 -12.75
CA PHE A 225 5.57 -9.70 -13.51
C PHE A 225 5.88 -8.19 -13.58
N LEU A 226 6.30 -7.57 -12.46
CA LEU A 226 6.69 -6.15 -12.44
C LEU A 226 7.91 -5.87 -13.31
N GLN A 227 8.91 -6.74 -13.31
CA GLN A 227 10.15 -6.57 -14.08
C GLN A 227 9.90 -6.61 -15.60
N HIS A 228 8.82 -7.24 -16.04
CA HIS A 228 8.43 -7.35 -17.45
C HIS A 228 7.21 -6.49 -17.80
N LEU A 229 6.72 -5.67 -16.87
CA LEU A 229 5.56 -4.81 -17.09
C LEU A 229 5.91 -3.66 -18.03
N ASP A 230 5.15 -3.50 -19.09
CA ASP A 230 5.13 -2.25 -19.87
C ASP A 230 4.35 -1.19 -19.06
N GLU A 231 5.09 -0.35 -18.33
CA GLU A 231 4.50 0.70 -17.49
C GLU A 231 3.70 1.71 -18.31
N SER A 232 4.16 2.04 -19.53
CA SER A 232 3.48 3.00 -20.39
C SER A 232 2.13 2.46 -20.86
N ALA A 233 2.08 1.19 -21.27
CA ALA A 233 0.84 0.52 -21.63
C ALA A 233 -0.11 0.38 -20.43
N GLU A 234 0.43 0.12 -19.23
CA GLU A 234 -0.38 0.01 -18.01
C GLU A 234 -0.96 1.37 -17.59
N ILE A 235 -0.20 2.47 -17.72
CA ILE A 235 -0.70 3.83 -17.47
C ILE A 235 -1.79 4.19 -18.48
N ALA A 236 -1.58 3.93 -19.77
CA ALA A 236 -2.55 4.23 -20.82
C ALA A 236 -3.87 3.43 -20.69
N ARG A 237 -3.83 2.26 -20.02
CA ARG A 237 -5.00 1.42 -19.76
C ARG A 237 -5.92 1.97 -18.66
N ARG A 238 -5.47 2.89 -17.84
CA ARG A 238 -6.21 3.45 -16.70
C ARG A 238 -6.96 4.70 -17.02
#